data_d42c770c8539c6fd10bc1f69939d0a34
#
_entry.id   d42c770c8539c6fd10bc1f69939d0a34
#
_cell.length_a   1.000
_cell.length_b   1.000
_cell.length_c   1.000
_cell.angle_alpha   90.00
_cell.angle_beta   90.00
_cell.angle_gamma   90.00
#
_symmetry.space_group_name_H-M   'P 1'
#
loop_
_entity.id
_entity.type
_entity.pdbx_description
1 polymer ?
#
loop_
_entity_poly.entity_id
_entity_poly.type
_entity_poly.pdbx_seq_one_letter_code
_entity_poly.pdbx_strand_id
1 'polypeptide(L)'
;MTEENALAVFENYKIRRHFDDKTETWYFSVVDIIAALTQQSNYQTARKYWNKLKERLKKEGSESVTDCHQLKMEAADGKKYLTDVASSETLLRLIQSVPSPKAEPIKLWLARVGYERIQDMTDPARSLDRAREFWQQHGRNEKWIQQRMMGQETRNKLTDYWKDHEITKEEEYAILTNIIHREWTGLSVKSHKKIKSLKSQNLRDHMSEAELIFTALAELSTRQIAESVNATGMIENADAGKKEEILQKEQGWNWNRRLEKTLLPGRIFYHQLPRKNRLTKKMTIENNYDCCYRSTYFPTLTNLG
;
A
#
# COMPACT_ATOMS: atom_id res chain seq x y z
N MET A 1 21.84 -0.82 11.20
CA MET A 1 20.49 -0.33 10.87
C MET A 1 19.55 -1.00 11.86
N THR A 2 19.06 -0.23 12.81
CA THR A 2 18.05 -0.70 13.77
C THR A 2 16.76 -0.98 12.99
N GLU A 3 16.37 -2.26 12.94
CA GLU A 3 15.03 -2.64 12.49
C GLU A 3 14.04 -1.91 13.39
N GLU A 4 13.39 -0.90 12.86
CA GLU A 4 12.27 -0.26 13.53
C GLU A 4 11.12 -1.27 13.61
N ASN A 5 11.08 -2.00 14.70
CA ASN A 5 9.92 -2.79 15.09
C ASN A 5 8.80 -1.82 15.42
N ALA A 6 8.09 -1.35 14.39
CA ALA A 6 7.01 -0.41 14.57
C ALA A 6 5.90 -1.06 15.40
N LEU A 7 5.49 -0.39 16.47
CA LEU A 7 4.34 -0.77 17.29
C LEU A 7 3.09 -0.09 16.74
N ALA A 8 2.07 -0.86 16.46
CA ALA A 8 0.73 -0.34 16.19
C ALA A 8 -0.09 -0.40 17.49
N VAL A 9 -0.96 0.57 17.66
CA VAL A 9 -1.89 0.61 18.79
C VAL A 9 -3.28 0.27 18.29
N PHE A 10 -3.89 -0.73 18.90
CA PHE A 10 -5.27 -1.13 18.64
C PHE A 10 -6.03 -1.02 19.97
N GLU A 11 -6.91 -0.05 20.10
CA GLU A 11 -7.66 0.23 21.33
C GLU A 11 -6.80 0.18 22.61
N ASN A 12 -5.72 0.92 22.68
CA ASN A 12 -4.75 0.91 23.80
C ASN A 12 -3.85 -0.34 23.89
N TYR A 13 -3.98 -1.30 23.00
CA TYR A 13 -3.07 -2.44 22.91
C TYR A 13 -1.96 -2.15 21.91
N LYS A 14 -0.72 -2.43 22.30
CA LYS A 14 0.44 -2.35 21.41
C LYS A 14 0.54 -3.64 20.61
N ILE A 15 0.36 -3.54 19.29
CA ILE A 15 0.46 -4.67 18.35
C ILE A 15 1.84 -4.65 17.71
N ARG A 16 2.65 -5.68 17.95
CA ARG A 16 3.94 -5.82 17.27
C ARG A 16 3.72 -6.17 15.81
N ARG A 17 4.49 -5.54 14.94
CA ARG A 17 4.43 -5.77 13.49
C ARG A 17 5.82 -5.79 12.87
N HIS A 18 5.96 -6.47 11.75
CA HIS A 18 7.17 -6.55 10.95
C HIS A 18 6.84 -6.34 9.49
N PHE A 19 7.66 -5.58 8.77
CA PHE A 19 7.54 -5.41 7.33
C PHE A 19 8.59 -6.27 6.62
N ASP A 20 8.16 -7.14 5.73
CA ASP A 20 9.05 -7.92 4.87
C ASP A 20 9.29 -7.16 3.56
N ASP A 21 10.52 -6.67 3.38
CA ASP A 21 10.93 -5.91 2.19
C ASP A 21 10.96 -6.75 0.89
N LYS A 22 10.96 -8.09 0.99
CA LYS A 22 10.99 -8.97 -0.19
C LYS A 22 9.60 -9.14 -0.78
N THR A 23 8.62 -9.38 0.09
CA THR A 23 7.21 -9.58 -0.30
C THR A 23 6.38 -8.30 -0.22
N GLU A 24 6.97 -7.18 0.22
CA GLU A 24 6.30 -5.91 0.51
C GLU A 24 5.06 -6.09 1.42
N THR A 25 5.13 -7.05 2.36
CA THR A 25 3.99 -7.46 3.20
C THR A 25 4.23 -7.13 4.67
N TRP A 26 3.19 -6.60 5.33
CA TRP A 26 3.16 -6.44 6.77
C TRP A 26 2.70 -7.72 7.45
N TYR A 27 3.47 -8.15 8.46
CA TYR A 27 3.12 -9.23 9.37
C TYR A 27 2.88 -8.69 10.77
N PHE A 28 1.84 -9.19 11.42
CA PHE A 28 1.41 -8.77 12.75
C PHE A 28 1.43 -9.93 13.72
N SER A 29 1.75 -9.67 15.00
CA SER A 29 1.69 -10.67 16.05
C SER A 29 0.26 -11.13 16.31
N VAL A 30 -0.01 -12.40 16.05
CA VAL A 30 -1.34 -13.00 16.27
C VAL A 30 -1.74 -12.94 17.74
N VAL A 31 -0.79 -13.21 18.66
CA VAL A 31 -1.06 -13.19 20.10
C VAL A 31 -1.45 -11.81 20.58
N ASP A 32 -0.83 -10.74 20.04
CA ASP A 32 -1.15 -9.36 20.44
C ASP A 32 -2.56 -8.97 19.95
N ILE A 33 -2.95 -9.36 18.73
CA ILE A 33 -4.31 -9.18 18.22
C ILE A 33 -5.33 -9.94 19.08
N ILE A 34 -5.04 -11.19 19.43
CA ILE A 34 -5.91 -11.99 20.32
C ILE A 34 -6.03 -11.33 21.69
N ALA A 35 -4.94 -10.82 22.26
CA ALA A 35 -4.96 -10.10 23.52
C ALA A 35 -5.92 -8.88 23.46
N ALA A 36 -5.83 -8.09 22.40
CA ALA A 36 -6.69 -6.95 22.17
C ALA A 36 -8.17 -7.34 22.04
N LEU A 37 -8.48 -8.34 21.20
CA LEU A 37 -9.85 -8.79 20.95
C LEU A 37 -10.50 -9.48 22.16
N THR A 38 -9.72 -10.17 22.99
CA THR A 38 -10.21 -10.87 24.19
C THR A 38 -10.03 -10.05 25.46
N GLN A 39 -9.50 -8.81 25.36
CA GLN A 39 -9.23 -7.91 26.48
C GLN A 39 -8.31 -8.54 27.54
N GLN A 40 -7.37 -9.36 27.11
CA GLN A 40 -6.41 -10.00 28.00
C GLN A 40 -5.19 -9.10 28.22
N SER A 41 -5.00 -8.63 29.46
CA SER A 41 -3.80 -7.88 29.83
C SER A 41 -2.57 -8.78 29.97
N ASN A 42 -2.76 -10.06 30.26
CA ASN A 42 -1.68 -11.02 30.43
C ASN A 42 -1.37 -11.74 29.13
N TYR A 43 -0.16 -11.57 28.63
CA TYR A 43 0.34 -12.21 27.41
C TYR A 43 0.24 -13.74 27.46
N GLN A 44 0.51 -14.39 28.59
CA GLN A 44 0.46 -15.84 28.70
C GLN A 44 -0.98 -16.38 28.54
N THR A 45 -1.96 -15.64 29.04
CA THR A 45 -3.39 -16.00 28.87
C THR A 45 -3.82 -15.87 27.43
N ALA A 46 -3.42 -14.77 26.75
CA ALA A 46 -3.68 -14.60 25.32
C ALA A 46 -3.00 -15.70 24.47
N ARG A 47 -1.77 -16.09 24.82
CA ARG A 47 -1.04 -17.18 24.16
C ARG A 47 -1.74 -18.54 24.36
N LYS A 48 -2.21 -18.84 25.57
CA LYS A 48 -3.00 -20.07 25.84
C LYS A 48 -4.29 -20.09 25.03
N TYR A 49 -4.98 -18.95 24.94
CA TYR A 49 -6.18 -18.82 24.12
C TYR A 49 -5.86 -19.07 22.63
N TRP A 50 -4.81 -18.45 22.11
CA TRP A 50 -4.36 -18.66 20.73
C TRP A 50 -4.06 -20.13 20.44
N ASN A 51 -3.34 -20.82 21.32
CA ASN A 51 -3.04 -22.23 21.13
C ASN A 51 -4.31 -23.09 21.02
N LYS A 52 -5.32 -22.85 21.88
CA LYS A 52 -6.61 -23.55 21.81
C LYS A 52 -7.38 -23.22 20.53
N LEU A 53 -7.39 -21.95 20.12
CA LEU A 53 -8.00 -21.53 18.86
C LEU A 53 -7.31 -22.19 17.66
N LYS A 54 -5.98 -22.21 17.66
CA LYS A 54 -5.16 -22.86 16.64
C LYS A 54 -5.47 -24.35 16.50
N GLU A 55 -5.59 -25.07 17.61
CA GLU A 55 -5.95 -26.49 17.60
C GLU A 55 -7.36 -26.72 17.04
N ARG A 56 -8.33 -25.86 17.42
CA ARG A 56 -9.70 -25.93 16.90
C ARG A 56 -9.73 -25.70 15.40
N LEU A 57 -9.11 -24.63 14.92
CA LEU A 57 -9.07 -24.29 13.50
C LEU A 57 -8.37 -25.37 12.65
N LYS A 58 -7.33 -26.01 13.20
CA LYS A 58 -6.70 -27.17 12.55
C LYS A 58 -7.65 -28.36 12.39
N LYS A 59 -8.43 -28.65 13.42
CA LYS A 59 -9.45 -29.73 13.37
C LYS A 59 -10.57 -29.42 12.39
N GLU A 60 -10.91 -28.13 12.23
CA GLU A 60 -11.89 -27.64 11.26
C GLU A 60 -11.34 -27.57 9.81
N GLY A 61 -10.06 -27.92 9.60
CA GLY A 61 -9.42 -27.88 8.28
C GLY A 61 -9.16 -26.47 7.77
N SER A 62 -9.08 -25.48 8.66
CA SER A 62 -8.86 -24.08 8.27
C SER A 62 -7.40 -23.83 7.86
N GLU A 63 -7.18 -23.40 6.63
CA GLU A 63 -5.86 -23.04 6.08
C GLU A 63 -5.24 -21.81 6.78
N SER A 64 -6.05 -20.95 7.41
CA SER A 64 -5.56 -19.74 8.07
C SER A 64 -4.53 -19.98 9.19
N VAL A 65 -4.44 -21.22 9.69
CA VAL A 65 -3.42 -21.62 10.67
C VAL A 65 -2.10 -21.98 10.00
N THR A 66 -2.14 -22.59 8.82
CA THR A 66 -0.96 -22.93 8.03
C THR A 66 -0.28 -21.70 7.44
N ASP A 67 -1.04 -20.65 7.19
CA ASP A 67 -0.54 -19.35 6.68
C ASP A 67 0.09 -18.47 7.77
N CYS A 68 0.09 -18.92 9.03
CA CYS A 68 0.80 -18.25 10.10
C CYS A 68 2.28 -18.61 10.06
N HIS A 69 3.14 -17.61 10.00
CA HIS A 69 4.59 -17.75 10.04
C HIS A 69 5.13 -17.53 11.46
N GLN A 70 6.39 -17.89 11.70
CA GLN A 70 7.09 -17.60 12.96
C GLN A 70 8.22 -16.62 12.73
N LEU A 71 8.16 -15.45 13.37
CA LEU A 71 9.21 -14.45 13.35
C LEU A 71 9.73 -14.17 14.76
N LYS A 72 11.04 -13.82 14.86
CA LYS A 72 11.62 -13.33 16.11
C LYS A 72 11.19 -11.89 16.33
N MET A 73 10.30 -11.66 17.27
CA MET A 73 9.81 -10.34 17.65
C MET A 73 10.27 -9.96 19.05
N GLU A 74 10.58 -8.69 19.24
CA GLU A 74 10.98 -8.16 20.54
C GLU A 74 9.81 -8.19 21.52
N ALA A 75 10.07 -8.62 22.76
CA ALA A 75 9.12 -8.64 23.86
C ALA A 75 9.39 -7.49 24.82
N ALA A 76 8.52 -7.32 25.83
CA ALA A 76 8.63 -6.24 26.81
C ALA A 76 9.93 -6.29 27.65
N ASP A 77 10.59 -7.44 27.73
CA ASP A 77 11.87 -7.65 28.41
C ASP A 77 13.09 -7.33 27.51
N GLY A 78 12.87 -6.80 26.28
CA GLY A 78 13.92 -6.49 25.32
C GLY A 78 14.51 -7.71 24.60
N LYS A 79 14.05 -8.93 24.90
CA LYS A 79 14.52 -10.14 24.22
C LYS A 79 13.64 -10.48 23.03
N LYS A 80 14.24 -11.14 22.02
CA LYS A 80 13.53 -11.58 20.83
C LYS A 80 13.07 -13.02 20.97
N TYR A 81 11.77 -13.25 20.88
CA TYR A 81 11.15 -14.59 20.93
C TYR A 81 10.45 -14.93 19.62
N LEU A 82 10.42 -16.22 19.29
CA LEU A 82 9.60 -16.73 18.19
C LEU A 82 8.12 -16.47 18.50
N THR A 83 7.47 -15.74 17.62
CA THR A 83 6.08 -15.29 17.76
C THR A 83 5.33 -15.65 16.48
N ASP A 84 4.14 -16.24 16.62
CA ASP A 84 3.26 -16.49 15.49
C ASP A 84 2.78 -15.15 14.93
N VAL A 85 3.01 -14.96 13.64
CA VAL A 85 2.61 -13.76 12.89
C VAL A 85 1.78 -14.15 11.69
N ALA A 86 0.94 -13.24 11.24
CA ALA A 86 0.09 -13.42 10.09
C ALA A 86 0.02 -12.13 9.25
N SER A 87 -0.25 -12.28 7.95
CA SER A 87 -0.57 -11.17 7.06
C SER A 87 -1.91 -10.52 7.46
N SER A 88 -2.22 -9.36 6.91
CA SER A 88 -3.51 -8.71 7.14
C SER A 88 -4.69 -9.60 6.72
N GLU A 89 -4.57 -10.29 5.58
CA GLU A 89 -5.61 -11.20 5.08
C GLU A 89 -5.88 -12.35 6.06
N THR A 90 -4.81 -13.07 6.44
CA THR A 90 -4.90 -14.17 7.40
C THR A 90 -5.46 -13.70 8.75
N LEU A 91 -5.07 -12.49 9.22
CA LEU A 91 -5.62 -11.93 10.45
C LEU A 91 -7.12 -11.65 10.36
N LEU A 92 -7.61 -11.06 9.27
CA LEU A 92 -9.03 -10.82 9.06
C LEU A 92 -9.82 -12.13 9.10
N ARG A 93 -9.27 -13.20 8.55
CA ARG A 93 -9.87 -14.55 8.63
C ARG A 93 -9.85 -15.10 10.06
N LEU A 94 -8.74 -14.95 10.79
CA LEU A 94 -8.63 -15.39 12.19
C LEU A 94 -9.61 -14.63 13.10
N ILE A 95 -9.76 -13.31 12.92
CA ILE A 95 -10.69 -12.47 13.71
C ILE A 95 -12.13 -12.97 13.60
N GLN A 96 -12.56 -13.44 12.43
CA GLN A 96 -13.89 -14.01 12.24
C GLN A 96 -14.14 -15.24 13.15
N SER A 97 -13.09 -15.98 13.48
CA SER A 97 -13.15 -17.18 14.30
C SER A 97 -13.06 -16.91 15.81
N VAL A 98 -12.82 -15.65 16.22
CA VAL A 98 -12.75 -15.27 17.63
C VAL A 98 -14.15 -14.92 18.15
N PRO A 99 -14.72 -15.68 19.09
CA PRO A 99 -16.01 -15.36 19.72
C PRO A 99 -15.81 -14.29 20.80
N SER A 100 -15.70 -13.03 20.39
CA SER A 100 -15.53 -11.89 21.29
C SER A 100 -16.41 -10.72 20.84
N PRO A 101 -17.09 -10.03 21.79
CA PRO A 101 -17.83 -8.79 21.48
C PRO A 101 -16.93 -7.72 20.80
N LYS A 102 -15.65 -7.68 21.13
CA LYS A 102 -14.68 -6.77 20.50
C LYS A 102 -14.33 -7.14 19.05
N ALA A 103 -14.54 -8.37 18.66
CA ALA A 103 -14.38 -8.80 17.27
C ALA A 103 -15.59 -8.44 16.39
N GLU A 104 -16.76 -8.24 17.00
CA GLU A 104 -18.01 -8.03 16.28
C GLU A 104 -18.02 -6.81 15.34
N PRO A 105 -17.56 -5.62 15.74
CA PRO A 105 -17.48 -4.49 14.83
C PRO A 105 -16.61 -4.75 13.60
N ILE A 106 -15.52 -5.50 13.75
CA ILE A 106 -14.65 -5.88 12.61
C ILE A 106 -15.38 -6.87 11.69
N LYS A 107 -16.11 -7.83 12.26
CA LYS A 107 -16.92 -8.79 11.48
C LYS A 107 -18.02 -8.07 10.68
N LEU A 108 -18.72 -7.12 11.30
CA LEU A 108 -19.73 -6.29 10.63
C LEU A 108 -19.13 -5.43 9.53
N TRP A 109 -17.95 -4.83 9.78
CA TRP A 109 -17.21 -4.09 8.76
C TRP A 109 -16.83 -4.99 7.59
N LEU A 110 -16.30 -6.19 7.83
CA LEU A 110 -15.97 -7.16 6.78
C LEU A 110 -17.21 -7.54 5.95
N ALA A 111 -18.34 -7.77 6.61
CA ALA A 111 -19.61 -8.06 5.93
C ALA A 111 -20.03 -6.90 5.01
N ARG A 112 -19.88 -5.64 5.49
CA ARG A 112 -20.16 -4.44 4.69
C ARG A 112 -19.23 -4.35 3.49
N VAL A 113 -17.91 -4.49 3.69
CA VAL A 113 -16.93 -4.45 2.59
C VAL A 113 -17.20 -5.54 1.55
N GLY A 114 -17.52 -6.76 2.00
CA GLY A 114 -17.92 -7.83 1.09
C GLY A 114 -19.18 -7.51 0.30
N TYR A 115 -20.19 -6.92 0.93
CA TYR A 115 -21.42 -6.49 0.26
C TYR A 115 -21.16 -5.35 -0.73
N GLU A 116 -20.36 -4.36 -0.36
CA GLU A 116 -19.95 -3.28 -1.27
C GLU A 116 -19.24 -3.85 -2.51
N ARG A 117 -18.39 -4.87 -2.35
CA ARG A 117 -17.74 -5.53 -3.47
C ARG A 117 -18.74 -6.24 -4.40
N ILE A 118 -19.77 -6.88 -3.84
CA ILE A 118 -20.86 -7.47 -4.65
C ILE A 118 -21.60 -6.37 -5.43
N GLN A 119 -21.87 -5.24 -4.80
CA GLN A 119 -22.50 -4.09 -5.48
C GLN A 119 -21.63 -3.53 -6.62
N ASP A 120 -20.28 -3.52 -6.48
CA ASP A 120 -19.37 -3.10 -7.55
C ASP A 120 -19.42 -4.01 -8.76
N MET A 121 -19.68 -5.30 -8.56
CA MET A 121 -19.84 -6.24 -9.67
C MET A 121 -21.10 -5.94 -10.50
N THR A 122 -22.11 -5.34 -9.86
CA THR A 122 -23.35 -4.92 -10.51
C THR A 122 -23.24 -3.56 -11.17
N ASP A 123 -22.51 -2.63 -10.51
CA ASP A 123 -22.26 -1.26 -10.97
C ASP A 123 -20.80 -0.88 -10.72
N PRO A 124 -19.90 -1.13 -11.70
CA PRO A 124 -18.46 -0.84 -11.57
C PRO A 124 -18.13 0.64 -11.35
N ALA A 125 -19.02 1.58 -11.72
CA ALA A 125 -18.79 3.02 -11.53
C ALA A 125 -18.63 3.38 -10.04
N ARG A 126 -19.29 2.64 -9.14
CA ARG A 126 -19.19 2.82 -7.68
C ARG A 126 -17.77 2.70 -7.15
N SER A 127 -16.96 1.83 -7.73
CA SER A 127 -15.54 1.69 -7.33
C SER A 127 -14.71 2.92 -7.72
N LEU A 128 -15.05 3.58 -8.84
CA LEU A 128 -14.41 4.83 -9.24
C LEU A 128 -14.81 5.99 -8.33
N ASP A 129 -16.09 6.06 -7.95
CA ASP A 129 -16.59 7.08 -7.01
C ASP A 129 -15.92 6.93 -5.64
N ARG A 130 -15.80 5.70 -5.11
CA ARG A 130 -15.07 5.46 -3.86
C ARG A 130 -13.59 5.83 -3.94
N ALA A 131 -12.93 5.57 -5.06
CA ALA A 131 -11.56 5.98 -5.26
C ALA A 131 -11.43 7.52 -5.24
N ARG A 132 -12.36 8.23 -5.89
CA ARG A 132 -12.43 9.69 -5.88
C ARG A 132 -12.65 10.23 -4.47
N GLU A 133 -13.64 9.71 -3.75
CA GLU A 133 -13.94 10.09 -2.37
C GLU A 133 -12.74 9.86 -1.44
N PHE A 134 -12.07 8.72 -1.58
CA PHE A 134 -10.87 8.40 -0.81
C PHE A 134 -9.79 9.47 -1.00
N TRP A 135 -9.47 9.84 -2.24
CA TRP A 135 -8.46 10.87 -2.50
C TRP A 135 -8.89 12.26 -2.03
N GLN A 136 -10.19 12.62 -2.13
CA GLN A 136 -10.73 13.85 -1.59
C GLN A 136 -10.59 13.93 -0.07
N GLN A 137 -10.93 12.87 0.65
CA GLN A 137 -10.76 12.76 2.11
C GLN A 137 -9.29 12.90 2.53
N HIS A 138 -8.35 12.48 1.67
CA HIS A 138 -6.90 12.64 1.88
C HIS A 138 -6.36 13.99 1.37
N GLY A 139 -7.23 14.96 1.12
CA GLY A 139 -6.86 16.34 0.78
C GLY A 139 -6.36 16.54 -0.65
N ARG A 140 -6.61 15.58 -1.55
CA ARG A 140 -6.28 15.75 -2.97
C ARG A 140 -7.31 16.67 -3.64
N ASN A 141 -6.83 17.64 -4.43
CA ASN A 141 -7.70 18.53 -5.20
C ASN A 141 -8.22 17.84 -6.47
N GLU A 142 -9.28 18.38 -7.03
CA GLU A 142 -9.95 17.80 -8.20
C GLU A 142 -9.03 17.64 -9.41
N LYS A 143 -8.13 18.60 -9.67
CA LYS A 143 -7.15 18.51 -10.78
C LYS A 143 -6.23 17.31 -10.62
N TRP A 144 -5.70 17.10 -9.41
CA TRP A 144 -4.86 15.95 -9.11
C TRP A 144 -5.62 14.63 -9.31
N ILE A 145 -6.88 14.57 -8.85
CA ILE A 145 -7.73 13.38 -8.98
C ILE A 145 -7.97 13.06 -10.46
N GLN A 146 -8.32 14.07 -11.27
CA GLN A 146 -8.48 13.90 -12.71
C GLN A 146 -7.20 13.35 -13.37
N GLN A 147 -6.03 13.91 -13.07
CA GLN A 147 -4.75 13.42 -13.60
C GLN A 147 -4.47 11.98 -13.16
N ARG A 148 -4.78 11.64 -11.90
CA ARG A 148 -4.60 10.29 -11.38
C ARG A 148 -5.49 9.26 -12.09
N MET A 149 -6.76 9.62 -12.37
CA MET A 149 -7.71 8.78 -13.10
C MET A 149 -7.32 8.63 -14.57
N MET A 150 -6.96 9.73 -15.25
CA MET A 150 -6.48 9.70 -16.64
C MET A 150 -5.20 8.87 -16.78
N GLY A 151 -4.26 9.00 -15.83
CA GLY A 151 -3.05 8.18 -15.78
C GLY A 151 -3.34 6.70 -15.59
N GLN A 152 -4.41 6.33 -14.89
CA GLN A 152 -4.84 4.93 -14.78
C GLN A 152 -5.33 4.39 -16.13
N GLU A 153 -6.13 5.16 -16.86
CA GLU A 153 -6.61 4.78 -18.18
C GLU A 153 -5.47 4.63 -19.19
N THR A 154 -4.53 5.56 -19.18
CA THR A 154 -3.32 5.47 -20.01
C THR A 154 -2.52 4.20 -19.71
N ARG A 155 -2.39 3.88 -18.42
CA ARG A 155 -1.72 2.66 -17.96
C ARG A 155 -2.44 1.40 -18.43
N ASN A 156 -3.76 1.36 -18.31
CA ASN A 156 -4.56 0.21 -18.73
C ASN A 156 -4.35 -0.07 -20.23
N LYS A 157 -4.44 0.94 -21.08
CA LYS A 157 -4.20 0.80 -22.54
C LYS A 157 -2.82 0.26 -22.87
N LEU A 158 -1.77 0.67 -22.13
CA LEU A 158 -0.43 0.12 -22.32
C LEU A 158 -0.33 -1.33 -21.86
N THR A 159 -0.92 -1.68 -20.72
CA THR A 159 -0.91 -3.07 -20.23
C THR A 159 -1.76 -4.00 -21.07
N ASP A 160 -2.87 -3.53 -21.64
CA ASP A 160 -3.68 -4.27 -22.58
C ASP A 160 -2.90 -4.55 -23.87
N TYR A 161 -2.20 -3.53 -24.41
CA TYR A 161 -1.30 -3.72 -25.54
C TYR A 161 -0.25 -4.82 -25.25
N TRP A 162 0.42 -4.76 -24.10
CA TRP A 162 1.40 -5.76 -23.70
C TRP A 162 0.80 -7.18 -23.63
N LYS A 163 -0.39 -7.28 -23.01
CA LYS A 163 -1.12 -8.55 -22.89
C LYS A 163 -1.41 -9.17 -24.25
N ASP A 164 -1.84 -8.35 -25.21
CA ASP A 164 -2.17 -8.79 -26.57
C ASP A 164 -0.91 -9.09 -27.40
N HIS A 165 0.29 -8.67 -26.93
CA HIS A 165 1.58 -8.83 -27.61
C HIS A 165 2.57 -9.66 -26.79
N GLU A 166 2.15 -10.81 -26.30
CA GLU A 166 2.96 -11.88 -25.70
C GLU A 166 3.57 -11.58 -24.30
N ILE A 167 3.15 -10.54 -23.62
CA ILE A 167 3.54 -10.32 -22.22
C ILE A 167 2.51 -11.00 -21.32
N THR A 168 2.91 -12.11 -20.66
CA THR A 168 1.98 -12.95 -19.90
C THR A 168 2.30 -13.04 -18.41
N LYS A 169 3.55 -12.78 -18.01
CA LYS A 169 4.01 -12.95 -16.62
C LYS A 169 4.00 -11.62 -15.87
N GLU A 170 3.57 -11.64 -14.63
CA GLU A 170 3.52 -10.45 -13.77
C GLU A 170 4.89 -9.77 -13.61
N GLU A 171 5.97 -10.57 -13.56
CA GLU A 171 7.33 -10.04 -13.48
C GLU A 171 7.71 -9.23 -14.72
N GLU A 172 7.24 -9.61 -15.90
CA GLU A 172 7.50 -8.90 -17.14
C GLU A 172 6.86 -7.52 -17.14
N TYR A 173 5.60 -7.40 -16.69
CA TYR A 173 4.93 -6.12 -16.48
C TYR A 173 5.68 -5.23 -15.48
N ALA A 174 6.18 -5.80 -14.40
CA ALA A 174 6.95 -5.07 -13.40
C ALA A 174 8.28 -4.56 -13.97
N ILE A 175 8.98 -5.37 -14.76
CA ILE A 175 10.24 -4.99 -15.41
C ILE A 175 10.01 -3.87 -16.44
N LEU A 176 9.04 -4.01 -17.34
CA LEU A 176 8.70 -3.01 -18.34
C LEU A 176 8.29 -1.68 -17.69
N THR A 177 7.44 -1.74 -16.65
CA THR A 177 7.07 -0.56 -15.87
C THR A 177 8.28 0.13 -15.27
N ASN A 178 9.23 -0.64 -14.73
CA ASN A 178 10.44 -0.10 -14.11
C ASN A 178 11.40 0.52 -15.15
N ILE A 179 11.45 -0.02 -16.37
CA ILE A 179 12.19 0.56 -17.50
C ILE A 179 11.61 1.95 -17.81
N ILE A 180 10.32 2.04 -18.13
CA ILE A 180 9.64 3.31 -18.43
C ILE A 180 9.84 4.32 -17.29
N HIS A 181 9.67 3.87 -16.05
CA HIS A 181 9.82 4.74 -14.89
C HIS A 181 11.25 5.29 -14.77
N ARG A 182 12.26 4.49 -15.09
CA ARG A 182 13.67 4.92 -15.08
C ARG A 182 13.99 5.94 -16.17
N GLU A 183 13.41 5.82 -17.33
CA GLU A 183 13.70 6.70 -18.46
C GLU A 183 13.31 8.15 -18.15
N TRP A 184 12.16 8.38 -17.52
CA TRP A 184 11.74 9.74 -17.19
C TRP A 184 12.22 10.24 -15.82
N THR A 185 12.47 9.34 -14.82
CA THR A 185 12.89 9.75 -13.47
C THR A 185 14.38 9.63 -13.22
N GLY A 186 15.09 8.77 -13.95
CA GLY A 186 16.44 8.31 -13.59
C GLY A 186 16.47 7.32 -12.42
N LEU A 187 15.31 6.94 -11.85
CA LEU A 187 15.20 6.13 -10.64
C LEU A 187 14.41 4.85 -10.90
N SER A 188 14.75 3.78 -10.20
CA SER A 188 13.85 2.62 -10.13
C SER A 188 12.59 2.98 -9.31
N VAL A 189 11.47 2.29 -9.55
CA VAL A 189 10.24 2.42 -8.75
C VAL A 189 10.54 2.23 -7.26
N LYS A 190 11.36 1.22 -6.92
CA LYS A 190 11.79 0.95 -5.53
C LYS A 190 12.58 2.11 -4.92
N SER A 191 13.51 2.70 -5.68
CA SER A 191 14.30 3.86 -5.23
C SER A 191 13.41 5.09 -5.03
N HIS A 192 12.45 5.31 -5.94
CA HIS A 192 11.51 6.42 -5.82
C HIS A 192 10.58 6.26 -4.62
N LYS A 193 10.03 5.05 -4.37
CA LYS A 193 9.29 4.73 -3.14
C LYS A 193 10.14 5.06 -1.89
N LYS A 194 11.42 4.66 -1.87
CA LYS A 194 12.33 4.93 -0.74
C LYS A 194 12.53 6.42 -0.49
N ILE A 195 12.71 7.24 -1.52
CA ILE A 195 12.85 8.70 -1.42
C ILE A 195 11.57 9.31 -0.79
N LYS A 196 10.41 8.81 -1.17
CA LYS A 196 9.11 9.24 -0.61
C LYS A 196 8.77 8.56 0.73
N SER A 197 9.69 7.79 1.33
CA SER A 197 9.48 7.04 2.59
C SER A 197 8.30 6.06 2.55
N LEU A 198 8.01 5.50 1.36
CA LEU A 198 6.92 4.56 1.15
C LEU A 198 7.42 3.11 1.30
N LYS A 199 6.56 2.24 1.81
CA LYS A 199 6.78 0.79 1.91
C LYS A 199 5.88 0.05 0.90
N SER A 200 4.68 -0.36 1.32
CA SER A 200 3.71 -1.08 0.47
C SER A 200 2.75 -0.17 -0.29
N GLN A 201 2.77 1.13 -0.01
CA GLN A 201 1.83 2.08 -0.61
C GLN A 201 2.04 2.18 -2.14
N ASN A 202 0.96 2.52 -2.85
CA ASN A 202 1.03 2.80 -4.27
C ASN A 202 1.79 4.12 -4.51
N LEU A 203 2.91 4.05 -5.25
CA LEU A 203 3.74 5.22 -5.54
C LEU A 203 2.95 6.37 -6.17
N ARG A 204 2.01 6.07 -7.09
CA ARG A 204 1.25 7.09 -7.83
C ARG A 204 0.34 7.91 -6.94
N ASP A 205 -0.19 7.35 -5.85
CA ASP A 205 -1.02 8.07 -4.90
C ASP A 205 -0.23 9.10 -4.07
N HIS A 206 1.11 8.99 -4.09
CA HIS A 206 2.06 9.87 -3.43
C HIS A 206 2.85 10.77 -4.42
N MET A 207 2.49 10.75 -5.69
CA MET A 207 3.05 11.64 -6.71
C MET A 207 2.39 13.02 -6.69
N SER A 208 3.15 14.04 -7.07
CA SER A 208 2.62 15.36 -7.42
C SER A 208 1.85 15.31 -8.73
N GLU A 209 1.06 16.35 -9.03
CA GLU A 209 0.36 16.45 -10.31
C GLU A 209 1.32 16.37 -11.51
N ALA A 210 2.47 17.05 -11.42
CA ALA A 210 3.50 17.02 -12.47
C ALA A 210 4.06 15.60 -12.67
N GLU A 211 4.38 14.88 -11.58
CA GLU A 211 4.88 13.49 -11.67
C GLU A 211 3.83 12.56 -12.29
N LEU A 212 2.54 12.76 -12.01
CA LEU A 212 1.46 11.99 -12.65
C LEU A 212 1.37 12.24 -14.14
N ILE A 213 1.48 13.51 -14.56
CA ILE A 213 1.46 13.90 -15.98
C ILE A 213 2.64 13.27 -16.73
N PHE A 214 3.86 13.36 -16.16
CA PHE A 214 5.04 12.76 -16.80
C PHE A 214 4.97 11.25 -16.84
N THR A 215 4.47 10.59 -15.80
CA THR A 215 4.25 9.15 -15.81
C THR A 215 3.29 8.76 -16.93
N ALA A 216 2.17 9.47 -17.06
CA ALA A 216 1.18 9.20 -18.09
C ALA A 216 1.72 9.47 -19.50
N LEU A 217 2.51 10.53 -19.68
CA LEU A 217 3.16 10.84 -20.95
C LEU A 217 4.14 9.74 -21.35
N ALA A 218 5.02 9.32 -20.43
CA ALA A 218 5.96 8.23 -20.65
C ALA A 218 5.28 6.92 -21.07
N GLU A 219 4.20 6.56 -20.39
CA GLU A 219 3.41 5.37 -20.72
C GLU A 219 2.70 5.48 -22.07
N LEU A 220 2.17 6.67 -22.40
CA LEU A 220 1.54 6.94 -23.69
C LEU A 220 2.56 6.84 -24.83
N SER A 221 3.71 7.52 -24.69
CA SER A 221 4.78 7.53 -25.71
C SER A 221 5.33 6.12 -25.94
N THR A 222 5.58 5.37 -24.87
CA THR A 222 6.03 3.97 -24.97
C THR A 222 5.02 3.14 -25.77
N ARG A 223 3.72 3.27 -25.48
CA ARG A 223 2.67 2.57 -26.20
C ARG A 223 2.65 2.94 -27.69
N GLN A 224 2.70 4.22 -28.02
CA GLN A 224 2.72 4.69 -29.41
C GLN A 224 3.93 4.18 -30.19
N ILE A 225 5.12 4.17 -29.53
CA ILE A 225 6.33 3.60 -30.15
C ILE A 225 6.14 2.10 -30.38
N ALA A 226 5.67 1.36 -29.37
CA ALA A 226 5.42 -0.08 -29.47
C ALA A 226 4.42 -0.41 -30.59
N GLU A 227 3.30 0.31 -30.67
CA GLU A 227 2.30 0.20 -31.74
C GLU A 227 2.90 0.48 -33.13
N SER A 228 3.75 1.52 -33.25
CA SER A 228 4.35 1.92 -34.54
C SER A 228 5.28 0.87 -35.12
N VAL A 229 5.93 0.07 -34.27
CA VAL A 229 6.86 -1.00 -34.70
C VAL A 229 6.24 -2.40 -34.53
N ASN A 230 4.98 -2.47 -34.08
CA ASN A 230 4.28 -3.72 -33.75
C ASN A 230 5.10 -4.62 -32.81
N ALA A 231 5.61 -4.02 -31.71
CA ALA A 231 6.50 -4.67 -30.77
C ALA A 231 5.83 -5.85 -30.07
N THR A 232 6.47 -7.03 -30.10
CA THR A 232 6.01 -8.25 -29.46
C THR A 232 7.03 -8.78 -28.47
N GLY A 233 6.55 -9.45 -27.42
CA GLY A 233 7.41 -10.02 -26.38
C GLY A 233 8.20 -8.98 -25.58
N MET A 234 9.00 -9.50 -24.65
CA MET A 234 9.67 -8.68 -23.63
C MET A 234 10.74 -7.75 -24.21
N ILE A 235 11.53 -8.20 -25.18
CA ILE A 235 12.70 -7.46 -25.69
C ILE A 235 12.25 -6.22 -26.46
N GLU A 236 11.33 -6.36 -27.41
CA GLU A 236 10.88 -5.26 -28.28
C GLU A 236 10.09 -4.22 -27.48
N ASN A 237 9.25 -4.65 -26.52
CA ASN A 237 8.54 -3.73 -25.63
C ASN A 237 9.47 -3.01 -24.66
N ALA A 238 10.55 -3.66 -24.20
CA ALA A 238 11.58 -3.01 -23.40
C ALA A 238 12.33 -1.95 -24.22
N ASP A 239 12.62 -2.21 -25.47
CA ASP A 239 13.28 -1.26 -26.38
C ASP A 239 12.37 -0.09 -26.75
N ALA A 240 11.07 -0.32 -26.92
CA ALA A 240 10.09 0.77 -27.08
C ALA A 240 10.09 1.71 -25.85
N GLY A 241 10.14 1.14 -24.62
CA GLY A 241 10.24 1.94 -23.39
C GLY A 241 11.52 2.77 -23.29
N LYS A 242 12.66 2.25 -23.77
CA LYS A 242 13.96 2.98 -23.78
C LYS A 242 14.06 4.07 -24.87
N LYS A 243 13.40 3.88 -26.00
CA LYS A 243 13.44 4.87 -27.12
C LYS A 243 12.78 6.19 -26.76
N GLU A 244 11.96 6.24 -25.76
CA GLU A 244 11.36 7.49 -25.28
C GLU A 244 12.40 8.53 -24.85
N GLU A 245 13.49 8.12 -24.19
CA GLU A 245 14.60 9.01 -23.79
C GLU A 245 15.23 9.71 -24.98
N ILE A 246 15.35 9.03 -26.14
CA ILE A 246 15.96 9.58 -27.34
C ILE A 246 15.11 10.72 -27.90
N LEU A 247 13.77 10.54 -27.96
CA LEU A 247 12.85 11.58 -28.43
C LEU A 247 12.84 12.81 -27.50
N GLN A 248 12.97 12.62 -26.20
CA GLN A 248 13.04 13.72 -25.23
C GLN A 248 14.37 14.48 -25.32
N LYS A 249 15.49 13.79 -25.52
CA LYS A 249 16.82 14.41 -25.67
C LYS A 249 16.98 15.20 -26.99
N GLU A 250 16.46 14.67 -28.09
CA GLU A 250 16.49 15.34 -29.39
C GLU A 250 15.69 16.64 -29.44
N GLN A 251 14.61 16.72 -28.61
CA GLN A 251 13.80 17.94 -28.48
C GLN A 251 14.37 18.94 -27.45
N GLY A 252 15.57 18.71 -26.91
CA GLY A 252 16.24 19.63 -25.97
C GLY A 252 15.60 19.70 -24.58
N TRP A 253 14.74 18.77 -24.24
CA TRP A 253 14.02 18.72 -22.99
C TRP A 253 14.78 17.92 -21.93
N ASN A 254 15.69 18.58 -21.22
CA ASN A 254 16.43 17.94 -20.12
C ASN A 254 15.66 18.12 -18.79
N TRP A 255 14.68 17.25 -18.55
CA TRP A 255 13.82 17.27 -17.37
C TRP A 255 14.56 16.93 -16.06
N ASN A 256 15.60 16.09 -16.13
CA ASN A 256 16.36 15.67 -14.96
C ASN A 256 16.95 16.83 -14.15
N ARG A 257 17.37 17.90 -14.83
CA ARG A 257 17.92 19.10 -14.17
C ARG A 257 16.88 19.94 -13.42
N ARG A 258 15.58 19.86 -13.77
CA ARG A 258 14.50 20.57 -13.08
C ARG A 258 13.88 19.74 -11.98
N LEU A 259 13.77 18.41 -12.13
CA LEU A 259 13.22 17.50 -11.16
C LEU A 259 14.12 17.30 -9.95
N GLU A 260 15.45 17.36 -10.09
CA GLU A 260 16.38 17.36 -8.94
C GLU A 260 16.06 18.45 -7.91
N LYS A 261 15.56 19.61 -8.35
CA LYS A 261 15.08 20.67 -7.47
C LYS A 261 13.69 20.41 -6.87
N THR A 262 12.91 19.54 -7.49
CA THR A 262 11.52 19.24 -7.10
C THR A 262 11.42 17.95 -6.26
N LEU A 263 12.38 17.02 -6.42
CA LEU A 263 12.45 15.75 -5.72
C LEU A 263 13.14 15.83 -4.35
N LEU A 264 13.64 17.01 -3.95
CA LEU A 264 14.26 17.17 -2.63
C LEU A 264 13.23 16.92 -1.51
N PRO A 265 13.55 16.06 -0.54
CA PRO A 265 12.63 15.70 0.54
C PRO A 265 12.31 16.94 1.39
N GLY A 266 11.05 17.22 1.60
CA GLY A 266 10.57 18.10 2.65
C GLY A 266 10.02 19.46 2.25
N ARG A 267 10.01 19.89 0.97
CA ARG A 267 9.53 21.26 0.64
C ARG A 267 8.17 21.35 -0.09
N ILE A 268 7.64 20.29 -0.68
CA ILE A 268 6.43 20.40 -1.53
C ILE A 268 5.14 20.00 -0.80
N PHE A 269 5.19 19.15 0.21
CA PHE A 269 3.97 18.67 0.88
C PHE A 269 3.42 19.58 1.99
N TYR A 270 4.16 20.60 2.45
CA TYR A 270 3.71 21.44 3.58
C TYR A 270 2.86 22.66 3.16
N HIS A 271 2.69 22.96 1.88
CA HIS A 271 2.00 24.20 1.44
C HIS A 271 0.51 24.05 1.12
N GLN A 272 -0.08 22.87 1.20
CA GLN A 272 -1.51 22.69 0.83
C GLN A 272 -2.39 22.06 1.92
N LEU A 273 -1.95 22.03 3.16
CA LEU A 273 -2.87 21.76 4.27
C LEU A 273 -3.55 23.08 4.69
N PRO A 274 -4.89 23.15 4.76
CA PRO A 274 -5.57 24.35 5.22
C PRO A 274 -5.15 24.63 6.66
N ARG A 275 -4.72 25.89 6.90
CA ARG A 275 -4.42 26.39 8.25
C ARG A 275 -5.70 26.36 9.09
N LYS A 276 -5.90 25.34 9.90
CA LYS A 276 -6.82 25.40 11.04
C LYS A 276 -6.04 25.20 12.32
N ASN A 277 -6.01 26.33 13.04
CA ASN A 277 -5.70 26.50 14.48
C ASN A 277 -4.34 26.03 15.00
N ARG A 278 -3.42 27.02 15.10
CA ARG A 278 -2.35 27.01 16.09
C ARG A 278 -2.97 26.89 17.49
N LEU A 279 -2.76 25.76 18.12
CA LEU A 279 -2.61 25.69 19.57
C LEU A 279 -1.28 24.98 19.83
N THR A 280 -0.41 25.77 20.45
CA THR A 280 0.93 25.47 20.87
C THR A 280 0.99 24.24 21.77
N LYS A 281 1.69 23.19 21.30
CA LYS A 281 2.48 22.33 22.19
C LYS A 281 3.63 21.75 21.39
N LYS A 282 4.86 22.05 21.84
CA LYS A 282 6.08 21.38 21.41
C LYS A 282 5.87 19.88 21.50
N MET A 283 5.82 19.21 20.36
CA MET A 283 6.02 17.76 20.26
C MET A 283 7.09 17.52 19.20
N THR A 284 8.10 16.85 19.64
CA THR A 284 9.27 16.35 18.94
C THR A 284 8.88 15.68 17.63
N ILE A 285 9.62 15.99 16.58
CA ILE A 285 9.45 15.46 15.23
C ILE A 285 9.89 13.99 15.24
N GLU A 286 8.96 13.11 15.53
CA GLU A 286 9.10 11.69 15.26
C GLU A 286 7.72 11.12 14.89
N ASN A 287 7.64 10.60 13.64
CA ASN A 287 6.61 9.69 13.15
C ASN A 287 5.20 10.20 12.82
N ASN A 288 5.09 11.13 11.85
CA ASN A 288 3.78 11.56 11.35
C ASN A 288 3.28 10.76 10.10
N TYR A 289 3.92 9.65 9.73
CA TYR A 289 3.50 8.83 8.57
C TYR A 289 2.56 7.67 8.92
N ASP A 290 2.37 7.40 10.21
CA ASP A 290 1.45 6.33 10.66
C ASP A 290 -0.04 6.77 10.68
N CYS A 291 -0.32 8.07 10.54
CA CYS A 291 -1.69 8.59 10.68
C CYS A 291 -2.62 8.26 9.50
N CYS A 292 -2.08 8.07 8.29
CA CYS A 292 -2.92 7.75 7.11
C CYS A 292 -3.42 6.30 7.09
N TYR A 293 -2.75 5.39 7.78
CA TYR A 293 -3.18 3.98 7.84
C TYR A 293 -4.19 3.70 8.98
N ARG A 294 -4.29 4.64 9.96
CA ARG A 294 -5.16 4.45 11.13
C ARG A 294 -6.64 4.63 10.87
N SER A 295 -7.00 5.41 9.87
CA SER A 295 -8.40 5.84 9.69
C SER A 295 -9.19 4.97 8.71
N THR A 296 -8.54 4.20 7.84
CA THR A 296 -9.24 3.56 6.72
C THR A 296 -9.38 2.05 6.79
N TYR A 297 -8.65 1.36 7.67
CA TYR A 297 -8.72 -0.11 7.73
C TYR A 297 -9.34 -0.69 9.00
N PHE A 298 -9.48 0.11 10.07
CA PHE A 298 -10.22 -0.31 11.24
C PHE A 298 -11.09 0.86 11.72
N PRO A 299 -12.41 0.74 11.72
CA PRO A 299 -13.25 1.75 12.32
C PRO A 299 -12.82 1.93 13.78
N THR A 300 -12.47 3.14 14.16
CA THR A 300 -12.30 3.49 15.57
C THR A 300 -13.61 3.20 16.28
N LEU A 301 -13.59 2.26 17.22
CA LEU A 301 -14.74 1.85 18.04
C LEU A 301 -15.19 2.94 19.05
N THR A 302 -14.94 4.20 18.77
CA THR A 302 -15.18 5.31 19.69
C THR A 302 -16.42 6.13 19.36
N ASN A 303 -17.49 5.58 18.84
CA ASN A 303 -18.80 6.27 18.90
C ASN A 303 -19.95 5.28 18.75
N LEU A 304 -20.30 4.63 19.83
CA LEU A 304 -21.66 4.18 20.13
C LEU A 304 -21.81 4.24 21.67
N GLY A 305 -22.22 5.41 22.15
CA GLY A 305 -22.86 5.54 23.45
C GLY A 305 -24.35 5.27 23.32
#